data_78e0d3e512a48ab65f990a9f98dcf14d
#
_entry.id   78e0d3e512a48ab65f990a9f98dcf14d
#
_cell.length_a   1.000
_cell.length_b   1.000
_cell.length_c   1.000
_cell.angle_alpha   90.00
_cell.angle_beta   90.00
_cell.angle_gamma   90.00
#
_symmetry.space_group_name_H-M   'P 1'
#
loop_
_entity.id
_entity.type
_entity.pdbx_description
1 polymer ?
#
loop_
_entity_poly.entity_id
_entity_poly.type
_entity_poly.pdbx_seq_one_letter_code
_entity_poly.pdbx_strand_id
1 'polypeptide(L)'
;MTTIHRRFLHAVGHNLHAVWPVLFAVLGWQLALGFLITWLERWSLGEGVYFTFVTGLTIGYGDLVPHQPLSRFLAIVIGFFGTILTGLVAAIAVRALQNATDDLS
;
A
#
# COMPACT_ATOMS: atom_id res chain seq x y z
N MET A 1 -28.62 -1.84 -10.58
CA MET A 1 -27.69 -2.11 -9.46
C MET A 1 -26.72 -3.23 -9.77
N THR A 2 -27.20 -4.45 -10.07
CA THR A 2 -26.33 -5.59 -10.37
C THR A 2 -25.41 -5.33 -11.57
N THR A 3 -25.88 -4.61 -12.59
CA THR A 3 -25.08 -4.29 -13.78
C THR A 3 -23.90 -3.37 -13.43
N ILE A 4 -24.16 -2.34 -12.61
CA ILE A 4 -23.12 -1.41 -12.15
C ILE A 4 -22.09 -2.18 -11.32
N HIS A 5 -22.55 -3.06 -10.44
CA HIS A 5 -21.67 -3.85 -9.59
C HIS A 5 -20.77 -4.76 -10.43
N ARG A 6 -21.31 -5.43 -11.43
CA ARG A 6 -20.53 -6.29 -12.32
C ARG A 6 -19.50 -5.49 -13.11
N ARG A 7 -19.90 -4.34 -13.65
CA ARG A 7 -18.98 -3.47 -14.41
C ARG A 7 -17.87 -2.93 -13.52
N PHE A 8 -18.22 -2.58 -12.28
CA PHE A 8 -17.23 -2.11 -11.31
C PHE A 8 -16.18 -3.18 -11.03
N LEU A 9 -16.62 -4.42 -10.74
CA LEU A 9 -15.70 -5.52 -10.47
C LEU A 9 -14.83 -5.83 -11.68
N HIS A 10 -15.40 -5.80 -12.88
CA HIS A 10 -14.65 -6.04 -14.12
C HIS A 10 -13.61 -4.93 -14.34
N ALA A 11 -14.00 -3.68 -14.12
CA ALA A 11 -13.10 -2.53 -14.30
C ALA A 11 -11.98 -2.56 -13.25
N VAL A 12 -12.28 -2.94 -12.01
CA VAL A 12 -11.24 -3.10 -10.97
C VAL A 12 -10.23 -4.16 -11.42
N GLY A 13 -10.69 -5.31 -11.90
CA GLY A 13 -9.81 -6.35 -12.36
C GLY A 13 -8.94 -5.92 -13.53
N HIS A 14 -9.52 -5.20 -14.48
CA HIS A 14 -8.78 -4.69 -15.63
C HIS A 14 -7.73 -3.67 -15.23
N ASN A 15 -8.11 -2.67 -14.42
CA ASN A 15 -7.18 -1.63 -13.95
C ASN A 15 -6.10 -2.22 -13.05
N LEU A 16 -6.46 -3.17 -12.21
CA LEU A 16 -5.51 -3.84 -11.34
C LEU A 16 -4.49 -4.64 -12.15
N HIS A 17 -4.96 -5.31 -13.22
CA HIS A 17 -4.07 -6.05 -14.11
C HIS A 17 -3.08 -5.13 -14.81
N ALA A 18 -3.52 -3.92 -15.20
CA ALA A 18 -2.68 -2.95 -15.88
C ALA A 18 -1.59 -2.37 -14.96
N VAL A 19 -1.87 -2.21 -13.66
CA VAL A 19 -0.97 -1.52 -12.73
C VAL A 19 -0.33 -2.46 -11.70
N TRP A 20 -0.65 -3.76 -11.71
CA TRP A 20 -0.11 -4.68 -10.71
C TRP A 20 1.42 -4.68 -10.66
N PRO A 21 2.16 -4.53 -11.78
CA PRO A 21 3.63 -4.49 -11.67
C PRO A 21 4.11 -3.34 -10.79
N VAL A 22 3.46 -2.16 -10.90
CA VAL A 22 3.81 -1.00 -10.09
C VAL A 22 3.46 -1.25 -8.62
N LEU A 23 2.28 -1.80 -8.35
CA LEU A 23 1.84 -2.11 -6.99
C LEU A 23 2.80 -3.08 -6.31
N PHE A 24 3.16 -4.16 -6.99
CA PHE A 24 4.08 -5.15 -6.44
C PHE A 24 5.49 -4.61 -6.31
N ALA A 25 5.94 -3.75 -7.21
CA ALA A 25 7.25 -3.12 -7.11
C ALA A 25 7.32 -2.22 -5.87
N VAL A 26 6.29 -1.39 -5.64
CA VAL A 26 6.24 -0.51 -4.47
C VAL A 26 6.14 -1.34 -3.20
N LEU A 27 5.31 -2.36 -3.18
CA LEU A 27 5.17 -3.23 -2.01
C LEU A 27 6.48 -3.95 -1.70
N GLY A 28 7.17 -4.46 -2.71
CA GLY A 28 8.48 -5.09 -2.55
C GLY A 28 9.51 -4.13 -1.98
N TRP A 29 9.51 -2.89 -2.46
CA TRP A 29 10.37 -1.82 -1.95
C TRP A 29 10.07 -1.55 -0.47
N GLN A 30 8.79 -1.44 -0.12
CA GLN A 30 8.35 -1.24 1.26
C GLN A 30 8.83 -2.36 2.17
N LEU A 31 8.66 -3.61 1.75
CA LEU A 31 9.10 -4.76 2.52
C LEU A 31 10.62 -4.81 2.67
N ALA A 32 11.35 -4.42 1.63
CA ALA A 32 12.81 -4.35 1.69
C ALA A 32 13.27 -3.31 2.72
N LEU A 33 12.66 -2.13 2.72
CA LEU A 33 12.95 -1.09 3.71
C LEU A 33 12.58 -1.55 5.12
N GLY A 34 11.44 -2.22 5.27
CA GLY A 34 11.00 -2.76 6.55
C GLY A 34 11.93 -3.85 7.05
N PHE A 35 12.44 -4.68 6.16
CA PHE A 35 13.42 -5.70 6.52
C PHE A 35 14.72 -5.07 7.03
N LEU A 36 15.17 -4.00 6.39
CA LEU A 36 16.36 -3.27 6.82
C LEU A 36 16.17 -2.66 8.22
N ILE A 37 15.01 -2.06 8.47
CA ILE A 37 14.69 -1.54 9.80
C ILE A 37 14.67 -2.67 10.84
N THR A 38 14.08 -3.80 10.48
CA THR A 38 14.03 -4.99 11.35
C THR A 38 15.43 -5.40 11.77
N TRP A 39 16.35 -5.41 10.82
CA TRP A 39 17.73 -5.75 11.10
C TRP A 39 18.41 -4.72 12.00
N LEU A 40 18.19 -3.43 11.71
CA LEU A 40 18.80 -2.34 12.48
C LEU A 40 18.28 -2.29 13.91
N GLU A 41 16.99 -2.51 14.10
CA GLU A 41 16.34 -2.44 15.42
C GLU A 41 16.36 -3.76 16.16
N ARG A 42 16.85 -4.84 15.53
CA ARG A 42 16.89 -6.18 16.11
C ARG A 42 15.51 -6.69 16.48
N TRP A 43 14.52 -6.37 15.66
CA TRP A 43 13.17 -6.88 15.79
C TRP A 43 13.07 -8.29 15.20
N SER A 44 12.04 -9.03 15.61
CA SER A 44 11.70 -10.28 14.93
C SER A 44 11.14 -9.99 13.55
N LEU A 45 11.17 -10.99 12.69
CA LEU A 45 10.62 -10.84 11.33
C LEU A 45 9.14 -10.46 11.36
N GLY A 46 8.35 -11.08 12.26
CA GLY A 46 6.94 -10.76 12.42
C GLY A 46 6.71 -9.32 12.86
N GLU A 47 7.52 -8.83 13.79
CA GLU A 47 7.45 -7.44 14.23
C GLU A 47 7.77 -6.48 13.08
N GLY A 48 8.78 -6.81 12.29
CA GLY A 48 9.18 -5.98 11.16
C GLY A 48 8.12 -5.90 10.08
N VAL A 49 7.51 -7.02 9.73
CA VAL A 49 6.40 -7.04 8.74
C VAL A 49 5.21 -6.26 9.28
N TYR A 50 4.85 -6.48 10.52
CA TYR A 50 3.76 -5.75 11.18
C TYR A 50 4.02 -4.25 11.15
N PHE A 51 5.21 -3.81 11.55
CA PHE A 51 5.59 -2.40 11.54
C PHE A 51 5.50 -1.80 10.13
N THR A 52 5.97 -2.53 9.13
CA THR A 52 5.95 -2.07 7.73
C THR A 52 4.53 -1.78 7.27
N PHE A 53 3.60 -2.68 7.53
CA PHE A 53 2.20 -2.50 7.14
C PHE A 53 1.53 -1.41 7.95
N VAL A 54 1.73 -1.37 9.26
CA VAL A 54 1.13 -0.34 10.12
C VAL A 54 1.62 1.05 9.72
N THR A 55 2.91 1.19 9.42
CA THR A 55 3.48 2.46 9.00
C THR A 55 3.08 2.82 7.58
N GLY A 56 3.15 1.86 6.66
CA GLY A 56 2.81 2.09 5.26
C GLY A 56 1.33 2.42 5.05
N LEU A 57 0.44 1.83 5.84
CA LEU A 57 -0.99 2.13 5.80
C LEU A 57 -1.38 3.33 6.64
N THR A 58 -0.41 4.02 7.23
CA THR A 58 -0.61 5.20 8.06
C THR A 58 -1.44 4.95 9.33
N ILE A 59 -1.46 3.70 9.81
CA ILE A 59 -2.17 3.35 11.04
C ILE A 59 -1.44 3.93 12.26
N GLY A 60 -0.14 3.62 12.37
CA GLY A 60 0.73 4.25 13.36
C GLY A 60 0.32 4.03 14.80
N TYR A 61 0.13 2.78 15.22
CA TYR A 61 -0.26 2.50 16.60
C TYR A 61 0.73 2.99 17.65
N GLY A 62 2.02 3.04 17.31
CA GLY A 62 3.03 3.48 18.27
C GLY A 62 3.52 2.40 19.23
N ASP A 63 3.11 1.16 19.03
CA ASP A 63 3.56 0.03 19.83
C ASP A 63 4.98 -0.43 19.45
N LEU A 64 5.35 -0.28 18.19
CA LEU A 64 6.71 -0.49 17.70
C LEU A 64 7.22 0.82 17.12
N VAL A 65 8.28 1.36 17.70
CA VAL A 65 8.85 2.64 17.29
C VAL A 65 10.35 2.45 17.09
N PRO A 66 10.89 2.85 15.92
CA PRO A 66 12.33 2.77 15.70
C PRO A 66 13.07 3.77 16.59
N HIS A 67 14.25 3.38 17.05
CA HIS A 67 15.07 4.19 17.93
C HIS A 67 16.30 4.78 17.24
N GLN A 68 16.83 4.10 16.24
CA GLN A 68 18.01 4.56 15.55
C GLN A 68 17.65 5.64 14.51
N PRO A 69 18.51 6.66 14.34
CA PRO A 69 18.21 7.73 13.36
C PRO A 69 17.99 7.21 11.94
N LEU A 70 18.77 6.25 11.49
CA LEU A 70 18.61 5.67 10.15
C LEU A 70 17.28 4.93 10.02
N SER A 71 16.91 4.17 11.05
CA SER A 71 15.61 3.48 11.07
C SER A 71 14.45 4.45 11.02
N ARG A 72 14.56 5.57 11.74
CA ARG A 72 13.54 6.62 11.72
C ARG A 72 13.40 7.24 10.34
N PHE A 73 14.51 7.50 9.67
CA PHE A 73 14.51 8.03 8.32
C PHE A 73 13.84 7.04 7.36
N LEU A 74 14.19 5.76 7.46
CA LEU A 74 13.60 4.73 6.61
C LEU A 74 12.11 4.58 6.87
N ALA A 75 11.66 4.74 8.12
CA ALA A 75 10.24 4.71 8.46
C ALA A 75 9.48 5.87 7.79
N ILE A 76 10.09 7.04 7.71
CA ILE A 76 9.49 8.18 6.99
C ILE A 76 9.33 7.85 5.52
N VAL A 77 10.36 7.23 4.91
CA VAL A 77 10.31 6.82 3.51
C VAL A 77 9.19 5.79 3.29
N ILE A 78 9.07 4.81 4.20
CA ILE A 78 7.99 3.82 4.14
C ILE A 78 6.62 4.50 4.18
N GLY A 79 6.43 5.44 5.09
CA GLY A 79 5.17 6.17 5.21
C GLY A 79 4.84 6.96 3.96
N PHE A 80 5.85 7.59 3.37
CA PHE A 80 5.67 8.38 2.16
C PHE A 80 5.23 7.51 0.98
N PHE A 81 5.95 6.41 0.74
CA PHE A 81 5.60 5.48 -0.33
C PHE A 81 4.30 4.74 -0.06
N GLY A 82 4.02 4.45 1.22
CA GLY A 82 2.76 3.85 1.62
C GLY A 82 1.57 4.75 1.32
N THR A 83 1.71 6.05 1.53
CA THR A 83 0.68 7.03 1.18
C THR A 83 0.43 7.04 -0.32
N ILE A 84 1.50 7.01 -1.13
CA ILE A 84 1.38 6.93 -2.58
C ILE A 84 0.67 5.64 -2.99
N LEU A 85 1.04 4.51 -2.40
CA LEU A 85 0.44 3.22 -2.70
C LEU A 85 -1.06 3.21 -2.37
N THR A 86 -1.41 3.73 -1.20
CA THR A 86 -2.82 3.83 -0.77
C THR A 86 -3.60 4.73 -1.71
N GLY A 87 -3.03 5.86 -2.11
CA GLY A 87 -3.65 6.77 -3.07
C GLY A 87 -3.85 6.13 -4.43
N LEU A 88 -2.88 5.33 -4.89
CA LEU A 88 -2.98 4.62 -6.15
C LEU A 88 -4.11 3.59 -6.13
N VAL A 89 -4.22 2.83 -5.04
CA VAL A 89 -5.32 1.86 -4.88
C VAL A 89 -6.66 2.57 -4.86
N ALA A 90 -6.78 3.69 -4.14
CA ALA A 90 -8.00 4.48 -4.11
C ALA A 90 -8.35 5.03 -5.49
N ALA A 91 -7.34 5.49 -6.25
CA ALA A 91 -7.55 6.00 -7.60
C ALA A 91 -8.06 4.91 -8.55
N ILE A 92 -7.56 3.68 -8.42
CA ILE A 92 -8.04 2.55 -9.21
C ILE A 92 -9.53 2.30 -8.92
N ALA A 93 -9.92 2.30 -7.64
CA ALA A 93 -11.31 2.08 -7.26
C ALA A 93 -12.24 3.17 -7.80
N VAL A 94 -11.81 4.44 -7.69
CA VAL A 94 -12.60 5.58 -8.20
C VAL A 94 -12.74 5.50 -9.71
N ARG A 95 -11.64 5.22 -10.41
CA ARG A 95 -11.66 5.12 -11.88
C ARG A 95 -12.53 3.95 -12.34
N ALA A 96 -12.46 2.82 -11.65
CA ALA A 96 -13.30 1.66 -11.98
C ALA A 96 -14.77 1.98 -11.80
N LEU A 97 -15.12 2.71 -10.74
CA LEU A 97 -16.50 3.12 -10.51
C LEU A 97 -16.98 4.12 -11.58
N GLN A 98 -16.13 5.08 -11.95
CA GLN A 98 -16.45 6.03 -13.01
C GLN A 98 -16.68 5.31 -14.34
N ASN A 99 -15.82 4.38 -14.70
CA ASN A 99 -15.97 3.61 -15.93
C ASN A 99 -17.26 2.79 -15.94
N ALA A 100 -17.63 2.23 -14.80
CA ALA A 100 -18.86 1.43 -14.66
C ALA A 100 -20.11 2.30 -14.79
N THR A 101 -20.09 3.54 -14.28
CA THR A 101 -21.24 4.45 -14.38
C THR A 101 -21.31 5.16 -15.70
N ASP A 102 -20.18 5.54 -16.30
CA ASP A 102 -20.16 6.23 -17.59
C ASP A 102 -20.76 5.38 -18.70
N ASP A 103 -20.56 4.06 -18.66
CA ASP A 103 -21.13 3.15 -19.65
C ASP A 103 -22.64 3.06 -19.58
N LEU A 104 -23.26 3.56 -18.51
CA LEU A 104 -24.70 3.54 -18.34
C LEU A 104 -25.39 4.85 -18.80
N SER A 105 -24.62 5.90 -18.99
CA SER A 105 -25.14 7.18 -19.49
C SER A 105 -25.02 7.27 -21.00
#